data_a24ed6a7d278142217a6a5d4d390d204
#
_entry.id   a24ed6a7d278142217a6a5d4d390d204
#
_cell.length_a   1.000
_cell.length_b   1.000
_cell.length_c   1.000
_cell.angle_alpha   90.00
_cell.angle_beta   90.00
_cell.angle_gamma   90.00
#
_symmetry.space_group_name_H-M   'P 1'
#
loop_
_entity.id
_entity.type
_entity.pdbx_description
1 polymer ?
#
loop_
_entity_poly.entity_id
_entity_poly.type
_entity_poly.pdbx_seq_one_letter_code
_entity_poly.pdbx_strand_id
1 'polypeptide(L)'
;GYASFRADLTPFVKEGDNLVKVTLDNPGESSRWYPGGGIYRNVYLTKAGPAGVAQWGTFVSTKGNDVSIGITLRNAGKAVGGTVSTEIVRVINPGSSVTGPVEVIVDGKTRKAIVTKLDAVTDGGEVIQKFTLKDARLWSPETPELYQAVTTVTTRGGGKDVYLTTFGLRDLEYKADGLYVNGQRT
;
A
#
# COMPACT_ATOMS: atom_id res chain seq x y z
N GLY A 1 4.12 -2.27 23.07
CA GLY A 1 4.76 -1.46 22.04
C GLY A 1 3.76 -0.63 21.27
N TYR A 2 4.25 0.32 20.46
CA TYR A 2 3.40 1.21 19.65
C TYR A 2 3.24 0.74 18.20
N ALA A 3 3.83 -0.40 17.85
CA ALA A 3 3.78 -0.95 16.50
C ALA A 3 2.41 -1.59 16.21
N SER A 4 1.96 -1.45 14.97
CA SER A 4 0.83 -2.22 14.47
C SER A 4 1.21 -3.70 14.36
N PHE A 5 0.28 -4.59 14.64
CA PHE A 5 0.44 -6.02 14.46
C PHE A 5 -0.76 -6.61 13.73
N ARG A 6 -0.60 -7.80 13.22
CA ARG A 6 -1.68 -8.58 12.60
C ARG A 6 -1.71 -9.99 13.17
N ALA A 7 -2.87 -10.58 13.12
CA ALA A 7 -3.07 -11.99 13.42
C ALA A 7 -3.85 -12.64 12.26
N ASP A 8 -3.39 -13.80 11.79
CA ASP A 8 -4.14 -14.61 10.84
C ASP A 8 -5.21 -15.39 11.59
N LEU A 9 -6.45 -15.07 11.31
CA LEU A 9 -7.61 -15.72 11.94
C LEU A 9 -8.15 -16.90 11.11
N THR A 10 -7.66 -17.06 9.88
CA THR A 10 -8.16 -18.07 8.94
C THR A 10 -8.29 -19.48 9.53
N PRO A 11 -7.31 -19.99 10.30
CA PRO A 11 -7.40 -21.33 10.89
C PRO A 11 -8.45 -21.47 11.99
N PHE A 12 -8.94 -20.37 12.53
CA PHE A 12 -9.82 -20.33 13.72
C PHE A 12 -11.24 -19.91 13.41
N VAL A 13 -11.49 -19.32 12.23
CA VAL A 13 -12.81 -18.83 11.83
C VAL A 13 -13.73 -20.01 11.50
N LYS A 14 -14.95 -19.94 12.02
CA LYS A 14 -16.04 -20.90 11.77
C LYS A 14 -17.27 -20.19 11.22
N GLU A 15 -18.21 -20.95 10.69
CA GLU A 15 -19.51 -20.41 10.31
C GLU A 15 -20.30 -19.91 11.55
N GLY A 16 -20.99 -18.78 11.40
CA GLY A 16 -21.72 -18.11 12.47
C GLY A 16 -20.85 -17.15 13.28
N ASP A 17 -21.15 -17.02 14.55
CA ASP A 17 -20.50 -16.05 15.44
C ASP A 17 -19.08 -16.45 15.80
N ASN A 18 -18.17 -15.49 15.69
CA ASN A 18 -16.76 -15.62 16.05
C ASN A 18 -16.40 -14.53 17.06
N LEU A 19 -15.80 -14.92 18.19
CA LEU A 19 -15.33 -14.01 19.22
C LEU A 19 -13.82 -13.83 19.15
N VAL A 20 -13.38 -12.58 18.98
CA VAL A 20 -11.97 -12.21 19.10
C VAL A 20 -11.73 -11.58 20.47
N LYS A 21 -10.87 -12.18 21.27
CA LYS A 21 -10.46 -11.67 22.58
C LYS A 21 -9.02 -11.17 22.51
N VAL A 22 -8.80 -9.92 22.86
CA VAL A 22 -7.47 -9.34 23.04
C VAL A 22 -7.18 -9.16 24.51
N THR A 23 -6.10 -9.77 25.00
CA THR A 23 -5.65 -9.61 26.38
C THR A 23 -4.40 -8.73 26.40
N LEU A 24 -4.42 -7.73 27.26
CA LEU A 24 -3.30 -6.81 27.49
C LEU A 24 -2.77 -7.08 28.90
N ASP A 25 -1.48 -7.28 28.99
CA ASP A 25 -0.74 -7.32 30.24
C ASP A 25 0.08 -6.04 30.37
N ASN A 26 -0.24 -5.24 31.38
CA ASN A 26 0.46 -4.00 31.69
C ASN A 26 0.86 -4.02 33.17
N PRO A 27 1.95 -4.74 33.51
CA PRO A 27 2.40 -4.87 34.88
C PRO A 27 2.78 -3.51 35.47
N GLY A 28 2.45 -3.31 36.75
CA GLY A 28 2.85 -2.13 37.50
C GLY A 28 4.37 -1.95 37.48
N GLU A 29 4.84 -0.71 37.54
CA GLU A 29 6.28 -0.33 37.59
C GLU A 29 7.11 -0.79 36.38
N SER A 30 6.47 -1.19 35.30
CA SER A 30 7.13 -1.68 34.08
C SER A 30 7.73 -0.57 33.20
N SER A 31 7.41 0.70 33.49
CA SER A 31 7.83 1.86 32.68
C SER A 31 8.08 3.08 33.56
N ARG A 32 9.02 3.92 33.17
CA ARG A 32 9.27 5.23 33.80
C ARG A 32 8.18 6.26 33.56
N TRP A 33 7.40 6.07 32.50
CA TRP A 33 6.40 7.01 32.00
C TRP A 33 5.06 6.29 31.91
N TYR A 34 3.99 6.95 32.09
CA TYR A 34 2.61 6.55 31.91
C TYR A 34 2.39 5.05 31.55
N PRO A 35 2.32 4.14 32.50
CA PRO A 35 2.05 2.72 32.23
C PRO A 35 0.58 2.56 31.85
N GLY A 36 0.25 2.92 30.62
CA GLY A 36 -1.08 2.73 30.03
C GLY A 36 -1.10 1.54 29.10
N GLY A 37 -2.09 0.70 29.21
CA GLY A 37 -2.37 -0.40 28.28
C GLY A 37 -3.71 -0.18 27.60
N GLY A 38 -3.82 -0.60 26.34
CA GLY A 38 -5.07 -0.49 25.59
C GLY A 38 -4.89 -0.57 24.08
N ILE A 39 -6.00 -0.75 23.39
CA ILE A 39 -6.08 -0.57 21.94
C ILE A 39 -6.36 0.91 21.69
N TYR A 40 -5.42 1.65 21.12
CA TYR A 40 -5.54 3.10 20.91
C TYR A 40 -5.64 3.49 19.44
N ARG A 41 -5.45 2.53 18.51
CA ARG A 41 -5.61 2.73 17.06
C ARG A 41 -6.73 1.86 16.51
N ASN A 42 -7.12 2.13 15.27
CA ASN A 42 -8.18 1.39 14.60
C ASN A 42 -7.87 -0.10 14.49
N VAL A 43 -8.90 -0.90 14.66
CA VAL A 43 -8.87 -2.34 14.44
C VAL A 43 -9.58 -2.64 13.12
N TYR A 44 -8.91 -3.36 12.23
CA TYR A 44 -9.45 -3.74 10.94
C TYR A 44 -9.58 -5.25 10.82
N LEU A 45 -10.70 -5.70 10.27
CA LEU A 45 -10.86 -7.06 9.79
C LEU A 45 -10.72 -7.05 8.27
N THR A 46 -9.70 -7.75 7.77
CA THR A 46 -9.46 -7.88 6.33
C THR A 46 -9.86 -9.28 5.88
N LYS A 47 -10.79 -9.36 4.92
CA LYS A 47 -11.15 -10.60 4.23
C LYS A 47 -10.60 -10.52 2.81
N ALA A 48 -9.75 -11.47 2.44
CA ALA A 48 -9.11 -11.50 1.13
C ALA A 48 -9.07 -12.93 0.58
N GLY A 49 -8.94 -13.07 -0.75
CA GLY A 49 -8.73 -14.36 -1.40
C GLY A 49 -7.37 -14.99 -1.04
N PRO A 50 -7.10 -16.22 -1.47
CA PRO A 50 -5.83 -16.90 -1.16
C PRO A 50 -4.61 -16.23 -1.78
N ALA A 51 -4.74 -15.56 -2.92
CA ALA A 51 -3.66 -14.86 -3.61
C ALA A 51 -3.98 -13.38 -3.76
N GLY A 52 -2.98 -12.51 -3.57
CA GLY A 52 -3.13 -11.07 -3.64
C GLY A 52 -1.84 -10.34 -3.28
N VAL A 53 -1.95 -9.06 -2.94
CA VAL A 53 -0.86 -8.28 -2.35
C VAL A 53 -0.73 -8.63 -0.87
N ALA A 54 0.49 -8.82 -0.39
CA ALA A 54 0.75 -9.06 1.02
C ALA A 54 0.34 -7.84 1.87
N GLN A 55 0.04 -8.08 3.13
CA GLN A 55 -0.23 -6.99 4.08
C GLN A 55 1.00 -6.08 4.18
N TRP A 56 0.81 -4.77 3.98
CA TRP A 56 1.89 -3.77 3.83
C TRP A 56 2.89 -4.12 2.73
N GLY A 57 2.46 -4.91 1.75
CA GLY A 57 3.29 -5.46 0.68
C GLY A 57 3.55 -4.48 -0.47
N THR A 58 3.34 -3.18 -0.30
CA THR A 58 3.68 -2.18 -1.31
C THR A 58 4.68 -1.18 -0.77
N PHE A 59 5.68 -0.87 -1.59
CA PHE A 59 6.66 0.17 -1.32
C PHE A 59 6.74 1.10 -2.53
N VAL A 60 6.46 2.39 -2.32
CA VAL A 60 6.49 3.40 -3.38
C VAL A 60 7.69 4.30 -3.20
N SER A 61 8.49 4.46 -4.24
CA SER A 61 9.54 5.46 -4.33
C SER A 61 9.30 6.39 -5.52
N THR A 62 9.60 7.68 -5.35
CA THR A 62 9.34 8.71 -6.35
C THR A 62 10.59 9.58 -6.58
N LYS A 63 10.75 10.07 -7.82
CA LYS A 63 11.73 11.09 -8.17
C LYS A 63 11.15 11.96 -9.28
N GLY A 64 10.84 13.22 -8.98
CA GLY A 64 10.04 14.04 -9.87
C GLY A 64 8.73 13.34 -10.23
N ASN A 65 8.50 13.13 -11.54
CA ASN A 65 7.30 12.43 -12.03
C ASN A 65 7.47 10.90 -12.13
N ASP A 66 8.68 10.39 -11.89
CA ASP A 66 8.97 8.95 -11.96
C ASP A 66 8.54 8.26 -10.68
N VAL A 67 7.90 7.12 -10.85
CA VAL A 67 7.38 6.29 -9.76
C VAL A 67 7.85 4.85 -9.94
N SER A 68 8.28 4.25 -8.85
CA SER A 68 8.56 2.81 -8.75
C SER A 68 7.72 2.23 -7.62
N ILE A 69 6.93 1.21 -7.91
CA ILE A 69 6.16 0.48 -6.93
C ILE A 69 6.70 -0.94 -6.83
N GLY A 70 7.30 -1.26 -5.68
CA GLY A 70 7.60 -2.63 -5.28
C GLY A 70 6.35 -3.26 -4.67
N ILE A 71 5.99 -4.47 -5.12
CA ILE A 71 4.79 -5.19 -4.71
C ILE A 71 5.20 -6.57 -4.27
N THR A 72 5.00 -6.88 -2.99
CA THR A 72 5.17 -8.22 -2.44
C THR A 72 3.85 -8.96 -2.52
N LEU A 73 3.87 -10.15 -3.09
CA LEU A 73 2.70 -10.99 -3.27
C LEU A 73 2.49 -11.93 -2.09
N ARG A 74 1.24 -12.29 -1.86
CA ARG A 74 0.79 -13.33 -0.94
C ARG A 74 0.08 -14.42 -1.74
N ASN A 75 0.39 -15.67 -1.44
CA ASN A 75 -0.37 -16.81 -1.96
C ASN A 75 -0.37 -17.96 -0.96
N ALA A 76 -1.51 -18.18 -0.31
CA ALA A 76 -1.72 -19.33 0.60
C ALA A 76 -2.08 -20.64 -0.12
N GLY A 77 -2.21 -20.62 -1.45
CA GLY A 77 -2.57 -21.76 -2.27
C GLY A 77 -1.42 -22.26 -3.17
N LYS A 78 -1.77 -23.03 -4.17
CA LYS A 78 -0.81 -23.46 -5.20
C LYS A 78 -0.39 -22.28 -6.08
N ALA A 79 0.88 -22.23 -6.44
CA ALA A 79 1.39 -21.24 -7.39
C ALA A 79 0.71 -21.43 -8.75
N VAL A 80 0.10 -20.37 -9.28
CA VAL A 80 -0.58 -20.36 -10.57
C VAL A 80 -0.25 -19.08 -11.31
N GLY A 81 -0.24 -19.14 -12.64
CA GLY A 81 -0.03 -17.95 -13.46
C GLY A 81 -1.06 -16.85 -13.18
N GLY A 82 -0.68 -15.61 -13.41
CA GLY A 82 -1.56 -14.48 -13.14
C GLY A 82 -1.06 -13.17 -13.72
N THR A 83 -1.67 -12.09 -13.27
CA THR A 83 -1.29 -10.72 -13.63
C THR A 83 -1.34 -9.82 -12.41
N VAL A 84 -0.44 -8.85 -12.36
CA VAL A 84 -0.51 -7.69 -11.48
C VAL A 84 -0.78 -6.47 -12.35
N SER A 85 -1.92 -5.84 -12.17
CA SER A 85 -2.31 -4.61 -12.89
C SER A 85 -2.47 -3.47 -11.91
N THR A 86 -1.80 -2.35 -12.18
CA THR A 86 -1.91 -1.16 -11.33
C THR A 86 -2.41 0.02 -12.16
N GLU A 87 -3.52 0.60 -11.72
CA GLU A 87 -4.04 1.88 -12.18
C GLU A 87 -3.71 2.96 -11.18
N ILE A 88 -3.40 4.17 -11.67
CA ILE A 88 -3.17 5.31 -10.81
C ILE A 88 -4.36 6.25 -10.90
N VAL A 89 -4.88 6.67 -9.76
CA VAL A 89 -5.97 7.65 -9.67
C VAL A 89 -5.52 8.82 -8.80
N ARG A 90 -6.01 10.02 -9.09
CA ARG A 90 -5.75 11.19 -8.23
C ARG A 90 -6.76 11.20 -7.09
N VAL A 91 -6.30 11.54 -5.91
CA VAL A 91 -7.12 11.78 -4.71
C VAL A 91 -7.15 13.28 -4.43
N ILE A 92 -8.34 13.92 -4.52
CA ILE A 92 -8.46 15.38 -4.35
C ILE A 92 -8.20 15.82 -2.91
N ASN A 93 -8.62 15.01 -1.92
CA ASN A 93 -8.35 15.25 -0.50
C ASN A 93 -8.28 13.92 0.24
N PRO A 94 -7.48 13.78 1.31
CA PRO A 94 -7.56 12.63 2.20
C PRO A 94 -8.98 12.49 2.74
N GLY A 95 -9.69 11.43 2.32
CA GLY A 95 -11.08 11.17 2.73
C GLY A 95 -12.17 11.62 1.77
N SER A 96 -11.85 12.27 0.65
CA SER A 96 -12.80 12.66 -0.38
C SER A 96 -12.65 11.92 -1.71
N SER A 97 -13.57 12.17 -2.61
CA SER A 97 -13.80 11.45 -3.87
C SER A 97 -12.54 11.27 -4.72
N VAL A 98 -12.31 10.05 -5.13
CA VAL A 98 -11.33 9.69 -6.18
C VAL A 98 -11.76 10.37 -7.48
N THR A 99 -10.89 11.18 -8.07
CA THR A 99 -11.05 11.65 -9.45
C THR A 99 -10.46 10.61 -10.39
N GLY A 100 -10.98 10.55 -11.59
CA GLY A 100 -10.72 9.52 -12.60
C GLY A 100 -9.24 9.12 -12.79
N PRO A 101 -8.99 8.09 -13.60
CA PRO A 101 -7.65 7.52 -13.80
C PRO A 101 -6.69 8.54 -14.38
N VAL A 102 -5.45 8.49 -13.90
CA VAL A 102 -4.32 9.29 -14.42
C VAL A 102 -3.55 8.44 -15.44
N GLU A 103 -3.24 9.04 -16.57
CA GLU A 103 -2.41 8.38 -17.57
C GLU A 103 -0.96 8.26 -17.08
N VAL A 104 -0.34 7.13 -17.38
CA VAL A 104 1.04 6.82 -17.06
C VAL A 104 1.83 6.55 -18.33
N ILE A 105 3.12 6.86 -18.32
CA ILE A 105 4.05 6.55 -19.39
C ILE A 105 4.87 5.33 -18.98
N VAL A 106 4.77 4.27 -19.76
CA VAL A 106 5.52 3.02 -19.58
C VAL A 106 6.21 2.70 -20.90
N ASP A 107 7.53 2.55 -20.89
CA ASP A 107 8.34 2.30 -22.08
C ASP A 107 8.04 3.32 -23.21
N GLY A 108 7.94 4.60 -22.86
CA GLY A 108 7.66 5.70 -23.78
C GLY A 108 6.23 5.76 -24.33
N LYS A 109 5.33 4.90 -23.85
CA LYS A 109 3.93 4.84 -24.32
C LYS A 109 2.96 5.22 -23.21
N THR A 110 2.01 6.09 -23.54
CA THR A 110 0.91 6.44 -22.64
C THR A 110 -0.04 5.25 -22.46
N ARG A 111 -0.38 4.94 -21.19
CA ARG A 111 -1.26 3.83 -20.81
C ARG A 111 -2.20 4.27 -19.68
N LYS A 112 -3.30 3.52 -19.50
CA LYS A 112 -4.22 3.68 -18.36
C LYS A 112 -3.83 2.83 -17.16
N ALA A 113 -3.07 1.76 -17.39
CA ALA A 113 -2.60 0.85 -16.35
C ALA A 113 -1.25 0.24 -16.71
N ILE A 114 -0.51 -0.15 -15.68
CA ILE A 114 0.72 -0.95 -15.79
C ILE A 114 0.32 -2.42 -15.56
N VAL A 115 0.66 -3.31 -16.50
CA VAL A 115 0.31 -4.72 -16.39
C VAL A 115 1.56 -5.58 -16.46
N THR A 116 1.79 -6.37 -15.43
CA THR A 116 2.87 -7.38 -15.34
C THR A 116 2.25 -8.76 -15.38
N LYS A 117 2.63 -9.58 -16.36
CA LYS A 117 2.26 -10.99 -16.44
C LYS A 117 3.21 -11.82 -15.59
N LEU A 118 2.67 -12.81 -14.89
CA LEU A 118 3.42 -13.71 -14.03
C LEU A 118 3.15 -15.15 -14.45
N ASP A 119 4.21 -15.93 -14.57
CA ASP A 119 4.11 -17.38 -14.78
C ASP A 119 3.55 -18.07 -13.55
N ALA A 120 3.88 -17.53 -12.37
CA ALA A 120 3.37 -17.99 -11.10
C ALA A 120 3.20 -16.83 -10.10
N VAL A 121 2.06 -16.79 -9.43
CA VAL A 121 1.84 -15.98 -8.22
C VAL A 121 2.27 -16.85 -7.04
N THR A 122 3.36 -16.48 -6.38
CA THR A 122 3.96 -17.20 -5.26
C THR A 122 3.89 -16.37 -3.99
N ASP A 123 3.88 -17.03 -2.84
CA ASP A 123 3.99 -16.34 -1.57
C ASP A 123 5.40 -15.72 -1.43
N GLY A 124 5.45 -14.44 -1.02
CA GLY A 124 6.70 -13.68 -0.98
C GLY A 124 7.26 -13.28 -2.34
N GLY A 125 6.59 -13.61 -3.46
CA GLY A 125 7.00 -13.17 -4.79
C GLY A 125 6.98 -11.66 -4.93
N GLU A 126 7.96 -11.10 -5.65
CA GLU A 126 8.10 -9.64 -5.81
C GLU A 126 7.85 -9.21 -7.25
N VAL A 127 7.19 -8.07 -7.40
CA VAL A 127 6.95 -7.40 -8.68
C VAL A 127 7.36 -5.94 -8.53
N ILE A 128 8.14 -5.42 -9.48
CA ILE A 128 8.49 -4.00 -9.54
C ILE A 128 7.84 -3.41 -10.78
N GLN A 129 7.02 -2.39 -10.59
CA GLN A 129 6.41 -1.63 -11.67
C GLN A 129 6.99 -0.21 -11.69
N LYS A 130 7.53 0.22 -12.82
CA LYS A 130 8.11 1.55 -13.02
C LYS A 130 7.34 2.29 -14.10
N PHE A 131 7.06 3.56 -13.86
CA PHE A 131 6.32 4.41 -14.78
C PHE A 131 6.57 5.88 -14.47
N THR A 132 6.23 6.75 -15.42
CA THR A 132 6.21 8.20 -15.23
C THR A 132 4.76 8.66 -15.23
N LEU A 133 4.35 9.47 -14.27
CA LEU A 133 3.02 10.08 -14.26
C LEU A 133 2.94 11.21 -15.27
N LYS A 134 1.96 11.14 -16.18
CA LYS A 134 1.65 12.23 -17.09
C LYS A 134 0.91 13.34 -16.33
N ASP A 135 1.29 14.59 -16.58
CA ASP A 135 0.70 15.78 -15.94
C ASP A 135 0.68 15.70 -14.40
N ALA A 136 1.79 15.18 -13.84
CA ALA A 136 1.95 14.98 -12.42
C ALA A 136 1.92 16.31 -11.63
N ARG A 137 1.30 16.27 -10.45
CA ARG A 137 1.35 17.36 -9.46
C ARG A 137 2.12 16.89 -8.24
N LEU A 138 3.08 17.70 -7.84
CA LEU A 138 3.89 17.39 -6.66
C LEU A 138 3.11 17.70 -5.38
N TRP A 139 3.37 16.91 -4.37
CA TRP A 139 2.88 17.12 -3.02
C TRP A 139 3.73 18.18 -2.32
N SER A 140 3.08 19.14 -1.67
CA SER A 140 3.71 20.03 -0.69
C SER A 140 2.80 20.18 0.53
N PRO A 141 3.29 20.74 1.65
CA PRO A 141 2.44 21.06 2.80
C PRO A 141 1.25 21.96 2.43
N GLU A 142 1.45 22.91 1.52
CA GLU A 142 0.42 23.88 1.09
C GLU A 142 -0.54 23.25 0.07
N THR A 143 -0.04 22.33 -0.75
CA THR A 143 -0.82 21.62 -1.78
C THR A 143 -0.60 20.12 -1.67
N PRO A 144 -1.28 19.43 -0.73
CA PRO A 144 -1.05 18.02 -0.44
C PRO A 144 -1.71 17.11 -1.48
N GLU A 145 -1.23 17.21 -2.72
CA GLU A 145 -1.71 16.37 -3.84
C GLU A 145 -1.33 14.91 -3.64
N LEU A 146 -2.32 14.03 -3.70
CA LEU A 146 -2.15 12.60 -3.50
C LEU A 146 -2.64 11.79 -4.68
N TYR A 147 -2.03 10.64 -4.82
CA TYR A 147 -2.39 9.59 -5.77
C TYR A 147 -2.69 8.30 -5.03
N GLN A 148 -3.49 7.45 -5.65
CA GLN A 148 -3.74 6.10 -5.18
C GLN A 148 -3.40 5.11 -6.29
N ALA A 149 -2.52 4.17 -5.99
CA ALA A 149 -2.29 3.00 -6.81
C ALA A 149 -3.33 1.94 -6.47
N VAL A 150 -4.17 1.59 -7.44
CA VAL A 150 -5.17 0.52 -7.37
C VAL A 150 -4.54 -0.71 -7.99
N THR A 151 -3.91 -1.55 -7.16
CA THR A 151 -3.21 -2.76 -7.60
C THR A 151 -4.14 -3.95 -7.56
N THR A 152 -4.38 -4.57 -8.70
CA THR A 152 -5.20 -5.76 -8.85
C THR A 152 -4.32 -6.95 -9.17
N VAL A 153 -4.37 -7.98 -8.34
CA VAL A 153 -3.77 -9.30 -8.62
C VAL A 153 -4.87 -10.22 -9.12
N THR A 154 -4.69 -10.78 -10.31
CA THR A 154 -5.63 -11.76 -10.87
C THR A 154 -4.89 -13.07 -11.13
N THR A 155 -5.44 -14.19 -10.67
CA THR A 155 -4.89 -15.53 -10.93
C THR A 155 -5.61 -16.21 -12.10
N ARG A 156 -4.93 -17.15 -12.76
CA ARG A 156 -5.51 -17.91 -13.90
C ARG A 156 -6.78 -18.67 -13.52
N GLY A 157 -6.99 -19.01 -12.26
CA GLY A 157 -8.20 -19.62 -11.73
C GLY A 157 -9.36 -18.65 -11.45
N GLY A 158 -9.25 -17.37 -11.86
CA GLY A 158 -10.30 -16.35 -11.68
C GLY A 158 -10.29 -15.67 -10.33
N GLY A 159 -9.37 -16.00 -9.42
CA GLY A 159 -9.18 -15.27 -8.16
C GLY A 159 -8.74 -13.82 -8.45
N LYS A 160 -9.34 -12.86 -7.74
CA LYS A 160 -9.04 -11.44 -7.85
C LYS A 160 -8.91 -10.83 -6.47
N ASP A 161 -7.85 -10.04 -6.27
CA ASP A 161 -7.62 -9.24 -5.06
C ASP A 161 -7.26 -7.82 -5.46
N VAL A 162 -7.70 -6.83 -4.69
CA VAL A 162 -7.44 -5.42 -4.94
C VAL A 162 -6.80 -4.79 -3.72
N TYR A 163 -5.68 -4.12 -3.92
CA TYR A 163 -4.93 -3.45 -2.88
C TYR A 163 -4.76 -1.96 -3.21
N LEU A 164 -5.01 -1.09 -2.24
CA LEU A 164 -4.95 0.36 -2.40
C LEU A 164 -3.71 0.91 -1.69
N THR A 165 -2.91 1.70 -2.41
CA THR A 165 -1.71 2.35 -1.87
C THR A 165 -1.76 3.83 -2.16
N THR A 166 -1.89 4.65 -1.13
CA THR A 166 -1.87 6.12 -1.26
C THR A 166 -0.44 6.63 -1.18
N PHE A 167 -0.05 7.54 -2.10
CA PHE A 167 1.26 8.16 -2.13
C PHE A 167 1.20 9.59 -2.67
N GLY A 168 2.24 10.37 -2.40
CA GLY A 168 2.46 11.70 -2.98
C GLY A 168 3.78 11.73 -3.72
N LEU A 169 3.89 12.59 -4.74
CA LEU A 169 5.14 12.83 -5.45
C LEU A 169 5.87 13.99 -4.77
N ARG A 170 7.04 13.72 -4.22
CA ARG A 170 7.87 14.77 -3.62
C ARG A 170 9.35 14.41 -3.68
N ASP A 171 10.18 15.40 -3.85
CA ASP A 171 11.63 15.29 -3.68
C ASP A 171 12.03 15.94 -2.35
N LEU A 172 12.79 15.20 -1.54
CA LEU A 172 13.30 15.67 -0.25
C LEU A 172 14.82 15.77 -0.32
N GLU A 173 15.35 16.93 0.04
CA GLU A 173 16.78 17.16 0.17
C GLU A 173 17.11 17.74 1.53
N TYR A 174 18.10 17.14 2.20
CA TYR A 174 18.66 17.66 3.43
C TYR A 174 19.96 18.41 3.11
N LYS A 175 19.98 19.72 3.34
CA LYS A 175 21.15 20.57 3.12
C LYS A 175 21.65 21.12 4.46
N ALA A 176 22.83 21.73 4.46
CA ALA A 176 23.44 22.28 5.67
C ALA A 176 22.55 23.38 6.32
N ASP A 177 21.72 24.05 5.52
CA ASP A 177 20.86 25.17 5.92
C ASP A 177 19.39 24.76 6.12
N GLY A 178 19.03 23.50 5.94
CA GLY A 178 17.67 23.01 6.22
C GLY A 178 17.13 21.91 5.31
N LEU A 179 15.85 21.62 5.50
CA LEU A 179 15.08 20.70 4.67
C LEU A 179 14.52 21.42 3.45
N TYR A 180 14.62 20.78 2.31
CA TYR A 180 14.01 21.22 1.06
C TYR A 180 12.98 20.22 0.59
N VAL A 181 11.80 20.71 0.21
CA VAL A 181 10.73 19.95 -0.41
C VAL A 181 10.54 20.48 -1.83
N ASN A 182 10.72 19.63 -2.84
CA ASN A 182 10.63 20.01 -4.26
C ASN A 182 11.53 21.21 -4.61
N GLY A 183 12.72 21.28 -4.01
CA GLY A 183 13.67 22.37 -4.22
C GLY A 183 13.38 23.66 -3.43
N GLN A 184 12.29 23.71 -2.67
CA GLN A 184 11.96 24.85 -1.81
C GLN A 184 12.30 24.55 -0.35
N ARG A 185 12.96 25.48 0.32
CA ARG A 185 13.27 25.36 1.74
C ARG A 185 11.99 25.43 2.58
N THR A 186 11.85 24.50 3.48
CA THR A 186 10.67 24.37 4.38
C THR A 186 11.04 24.76 5.81
#